data_355d8b1363acd8f6b9836304873b56e8
#
_entry.id   355d8b1363acd8f6b9836304873b56e8
#
_cell.length_a   1.000
_cell.length_b   1.000
_cell.length_c   1.000
_cell.angle_alpha   90.00
_cell.angle_beta   90.00
_cell.angle_gamma   90.00
#
_symmetry.space_group_name_H-M   'P 1'
#
loop_
_entity.id
_entity.type
_entity.pdbx_description
1 polymer ?
#
loop_
_entity_poly.entity_id
_entity_poly.type
_entity_poly.pdbx_seq_one_letter_code
_entity_poly.pdbx_strand_id
1 'polypeptide(L)'
;GALLGEHGIVGNGWYFRDLGEVLFWRQSNALIQGDKIWHEPRRRDPSCAVANTFWWYAMNTDADITVTPRPLYLADGRKLPDCYSQPPQLRERFNRDFGQFPLFQFWGPATSIASSEWIGRAAMAIEDEYRPGLQLVYLPHLDYGLQKLGPGGDIARDLAEIDALCGRLLDHFRERGCRVVVLSEYGITPVSRPLHPNRILR
;
A
#
# COMPACT_ATOMS: atom_id res chain seq x y z
N GLY A 1 -8.80 6.83 15.49
CA GLY A 1 -9.33 5.93 14.48
C GLY A 1 -10.85 5.96 14.44
N ALA A 2 -11.41 5.61 13.31
CA ALA A 2 -12.86 5.54 13.11
C ALA A 2 -13.31 4.07 13.06
N LEU A 3 -14.55 3.79 13.41
CA LEU A 3 -15.13 2.46 13.31
C LEU A 3 -15.50 2.11 11.87
N LEU A 4 -15.64 0.81 11.54
CA LEU A 4 -16.01 0.33 10.21
C LEU A 4 -17.27 0.99 9.66
N GLY A 5 -18.29 1.19 10.51
CA GLY A 5 -19.51 1.89 10.14
C GLY A 5 -19.37 3.39 9.87
N GLU A 6 -18.28 3.99 10.32
CA GLU A 6 -17.98 5.43 10.13
C GLU A 6 -17.16 5.67 8.86
N HIS A 7 -16.13 4.83 8.60
CA HIS A 7 -15.29 5.01 7.42
C HIS A 7 -15.71 4.18 6.20
N GLY A 8 -16.65 3.22 6.35
CA GLY A 8 -17.26 2.48 5.26
C GLY A 8 -16.44 1.33 4.65
N ILE A 9 -15.21 1.11 5.10
CA ILE A 9 -14.32 0.07 4.57
C ILE A 9 -14.38 -1.14 5.50
N VAL A 10 -14.95 -2.24 5.04
CA VAL A 10 -15.18 -3.43 5.86
C VAL A 10 -14.19 -4.57 5.61
N GLY A 11 -13.33 -4.44 4.60
CA GLY A 11 -12.32 -5.42 4.25
C GLY A 11 -11.75 -5.18 2.84
N ASN A 12 -11.02 -6.16 2.32
CA ASN A 12 -10.44 -6.11 0.97
C ASN A 12 -11.48 -6.32 -0.14
N GLY A 13 -12.71 -6.69 0.21
CA GLY A 13 -13.84 -6.82 -0.66
C GLY A 13 -15.13 -6.99 0.13
N TRP A 14 -16.22 -6.50 -0.41
CA TRP A 14 -17.54 -6.62 0.20
C TRP A 14 -18.65 -6.51 -0.85
N TYR A 15 -19.88 -6.78 -0.44
CA TYR A 15 -21.05 -6.62 -1.27
C TYR A 15 -21.46 -5.15 -1.37
N PHE A 16 -21.36 -4.59 -2.56
CA PHE A 16 -21.83 -3.24 -2.87
C PHE A 16 -23.32 -3.29 -3.17
N ARG A 17 -24.13 -2.91 -2.18
CA ARG A 17 -25.59 -3.05 -2.24
C ARG A 17 -26.19 -2.31 -3.44
N ASP A 18 -25.73 -1.11 -3.72
CA ASP A 18 -26.25 -0.26 -4.81
C ASP A 18 -25.91 -0.81 -6.20
N LEU A 19 -24.87 -1.63 -6.30
CA LEU A 19 -24.43 -2.28 -7.53
C LEU A 19 -24.94 -3.72 -7.64
N GLY A 20 -25.39 -4.32 -6.55
CA GLY A 20 -25.74 -5.74 -6.49
C GLY A 20 -24.58 -6.69 -6.67
N GLU A 21 -23.34 -6.26 -6.43
CA GLU A 21 -22.12 -7.00 -6.76
C GLU A 21 -21.15 -7.10 -5.59
N VAL A 22 -20.39 -8.20 -5.53
CA VAL A 22 -19.21 -8.31 -4.66
C VAL A 22 -17.99 -7.82 -5.44
N LEU A 23 -17.37 -6.76 -4.95
CA LEU A 23 -16.19 -6.18 -5.58
C LEU A 23 -14.99 -6.24 -4.62
N PHE A 24 -13.83 -6.60 -5.17
CA PHE A 24 -12.57 -6.73 -4.44
C PHE A 24 -11.57 -5.66 -4.88
N TRP A 25 -10.65 -5.31 -3.97
CA TRP A 25 -9.45 -4.53 -4.26
C TRP A 25 -9.74 -3.18 -4.96
N ARG A 26 -10.83 -2.54 -4.57
CA ARG A 26 -11.13 -1.19 -5.05
C ARG A 26 -10.13 -0.20 -4.44
N GLN A 27 -9.63 0.72 -5.27
CA GLN A 27 -8.56 1.64 -4.90
C GLN A 27 -9.00 3.10 -4.77
N SER A 28 -10.28 3.39 -5.04
CA SER A 28 -10.79 4.77 -4.98
C SER A 28 -10.88 5.26 -3.54
N ASN A 29 -10.25 6.38 -3.25
CA ASN A 29 -10.32 7.06 -1.96
C ASN A 29 -11.74 7.57 -1.65
N ALA A 30 -12.57 7.79 -2.67
CA ALA A 30 -13.98 8.17 -2.50
C ALA A 30 -14.81 7.14 -1.72
N LEU A 31 -14.34 5.90 -1.60
CA LEU A 31 -14.98 4.86 -0.78
C LEU A 31 -14.76 5.07 0.72
N ILE A 32 -13.71 5.79 1.11
CA ILE A 32 -13.41 6.06 2.52
C ILE A 32 -14.17 7.30 2.96
N GLN A 33 -15.07 7.14 3.90
CA GLN A 33 -15.79 8.24 4.54
C GLN A 33 -14.96 8.85 5.69
N GLY A 34 -15.26 10.11 6.01
CA GLY A 34 -14.63 10.82 7.10
C GLY A 34 -13.19 11.30 6.80
N ASP A 35 -12.56 11.83 7.83
CA ASP A 35 -11.23 12.42 7.76
C ASP A 35 -10.14 11.37 7.59
N LYS A 36 -9.14 11.71 6.77
CA LYS A 36 -7.90 10.97 6.60
C LYS A 36 -6.81 11.60 7.48
N ILE A 37 -5.77 10.82 7.78
CA ILE A 37 -4.67 11.27 8.65
C ILE A 37 -4.02 12.58 8.18
N TRP A 38 -4.03 12.86 6.88
CA TRP A 38 -3.43 14.07 6.29
C TRP A 38 -4.34 15.30 6.31
N HIS A 39 -5.62 15.17 6.66
CA HIS A 39 -6.51 16.32 6.77
C HIS A 39 -6.12 17.23 7.96
N GLU A 40 -5.66 16.64 9.07
CA GLU A 40 -5.27 17.42 10.23
C GLU A 40 -4.01 18.28 9.99
N PRO A 41 -2.90 17.77 9.43
CA PRO A 41 -1.79 18.62 9.02
C PRO A 41 -2.20 19.76 8.11
N ARG A 42 -3.06 19.52 7.14
CA ARG A 42 -3.56 20.56 6.21
C ARG A 42 -4.46 21.59 6.86
N ARG A 43 -5.24 21.22 7.88
CA ARG A 43 -6.01 22.20 8.64
C ARG A 43 -5.11 23.18 9.42
N ARG A 44 -3.94 22.70 9.87
CA ARG A 44 -2.94 23.52 10.57
C ARG A 44 -2.08 24.34 9.62
N ASP A 45 -1.71 23.74 8.51
CA ASP A 45 -0.92 24.36 7.45
C ASP A 45 -1.47 23.95 6.08
N PRO A 46 -2.27 24.82 5.42
CA PRO A 46 -2.82 24.54 4.10
C PRO A 46 -1.77 24.31 3.00
N SER A 47 -0.52 24.73 3.21
CA SER A 47 0.60 24.49 2.28
C SER A 47 1.25 23.13 2.46
N CYS A 48 0.86 22.34 3.47
CA CYS A 48 1.39 21.02 3.75
C CYS A 48 1.08 20.06 2.62
N ALA A 49 2.06 19.80 1.76
CA ALA A 49 1.95 18.79 0.71
C ALA A 49 1.96 17.37 1.33
N VAL A 50 1.17 16.49 0.76
CA VAL A 50 1.02 15.12 1.25
C VAL A 50 1.33 14.13 0.15
N ALA A 51 2.18 13.14 0.46
CA ALA A 51 2.50 12.04 -0.43
C ALA A 51 1.99 10.70 0.12
N ASN A 52 1.45 9.89 -0.78
CA ASN A 52 0.97 8.54 -0.51
C ASN A 52 1.66 7.55 -1.45
N THR A 53 2.56 6.74 -0.91
CA THR A 53 3.30 5.74 -1.65
C THR A 53 2.81 4.35 -1.23
N PHE A 54 1.94 3.77 -2.05
CA PHE A 54 1.35 2.44 -1.89
C PHE A 54 0.43 2.24 -0.68
N TRP A 55 0.09 3.27 0.08
CA TRP A 55 -0.98 3.16 1.07
C TRP A 55 -2.32 2.95 0.35
N TRP A 56 -3.14 2.03 0.86
CA TRP A 56 -4.35 1.59 0.16
C TRP A 56 -5.39 2.71 -0.04
N TYR A 57 -6.30 2.50 -1.00
CA TYR A 57 -7.32 3.48 -1.42
C TYR A 57 -6.71 4.81 -1.87
N ALA A 58 -5.65 4.72 -2.65
CA ALA A 58 -4.84 5.87 -3.03
C ALA A 58 -5.27 6.55 -4.35
N MET A 59 -6.19 5.95 -5.12
CA MET A 59 -6.70 6.58 -6.35
C MET A 59 -7.76 7.63 -6.03
N ASN A 60 -7.78 8.71 -6.81
CA ASN A 60 -8.73 9.81 -6.65
C ASN A 60 -8.73 10.39 -5.23
N THR A 61 -7.57 10.43 -4.60
CA THR A 61 -7.36 11.03 -3.28
C THR A 61 -7.12 12.53 -3.42
N ASP A 62 -7.28 13.24 -2.33
CA ASP A 62 -6.89 14.63 -2.18
C ASP A 62 -5.41 14.81 -1.71
N ALA A 63 -4.64 13.73 -1.60
CA ALA A 63 -3.19 13.82 -1.46
C ALA A 63 -2.56 14.39 -2.73
N ASP A 64 -1.48 15.20 -2.59
CA ASP A 64 -0.86 15.90 -3.73
C ASP A 64 -0.06 14.95 -4.61
N ILE A 65 0.63 14.00 -3.98
CA ILE A 65 1.45 12.99 -4.65
C ILE A 65 0.94 11.62 -4.27
N THR A 66 0.66 10.77 -5.27
CA THR A 66 0.19 9.41 -5.03
C THR A 66 0.80 8.44 -6.02
N VAL A 67 1.25 7.29 -5.53
CA VAL A 67 1.64 6.14 -6.35
C VAL A 67 1.03 4.88 -5.74
N THR A 68 0.35 4.08 -6.58
CA THR A 68 -0.29 2.83 -6.13
C THR A 68 -0.31 1.80 -7.26
N PRO A 69 -0.30 0.49 -6.97
CA PRO A 69 -0.40 -0.51 -8.04
C PRO A 69 -1.74 -0.39 -8.76
N ARG A 70 -1.69 -0.40 -10.07
CA ARG A 70 -2.88 -0.37 -10.92
C ARG A 70 -2.67 -1.23 -12.16
N PRO A 71 -2.74 -2.57 -12.04
CA PRO A 71 -2.60 -3.45 -13.20
C PRO A 71 -3.69 -3.18 -14.24
N LEU A 72 -3.33 -3.31 -15.51
CA LEU A 72 -4.27 -3.32 -16.61
C LEU A 72 -4.82 -4.74 -16.77
N TYR A 73 -6.13 -4.88 -16.72
CA TYR A 73 -6.82 -6.15 -16.94
C TYR A 73 -7.29 -6.20 -18.39
N LEU A 74 -6.76 -7.15 -19.14
CA LEU A 74 -7.15 -7.36 -20.53
C LEU A 74 -8.42 -8.22 -20.62
N ALA A 75 -9.12 -8.13 -21.74
CA ALA A 75 -10.35 -8.89 -21.98
C ALA A 75 -10.14 -10.43 -21.95
N ASP A 76 -8.93 -10.89 -22.25
CA ASP A 76 -8.53 -12.31 -22.18
C ASP A 76 -8.11 -12.78 -20.77
N GLY A 77 -8.25 -11.91 -19.76
CA GLY A 77 -7.91 -12.20 -18.36
C GLY A 77 -6.44 -11.99 -17.98
N ARG A 78 -5.57 -11.64 -18.92
CA ARG A 78 -4.19 -11.28 -18.62
C ARG A 78 -4.13 -9.98 -17.80
N LYS A 79 -3.14 -9.90 -16.93
CA LYS A 79 -2.81 -8.71 -16.15
C LYS A 79 -1.48 -8.15 -16.62
N LEU A 80 -1.46 -6.92 -17.04
CA LEU A 80 -0.21 -6.20 -17.32
C LEU A 80 0.17 -5.40 -16.08
N PRO A 81 1.44 -5.50 -15.62
CA PRO A 81 1.93 -4.69 -14.52
C PRO A 81 1.83 -3.21 -14.85
N ASP A 82 1.30 -2.43 -13.92
CA ASP A 82 1.24 -0.98 -14.04
C ASP A 82 0.97 -0.32 -12.70
N CYS A 83 1.19 1.01 -12.64
CA CYS A 83 0.91 1.87 -11.50
C CYS A 83 -0.01 3.03 -11.91
N TYR A 84 -0.84 3.45 -10.99
CA TYR A 84 -1.45 4.78 -11.00
C TYR A 84 -0.52 5.75 -10.31
N SER A 85 -0.42 6.97 -10.81
CA SER A 85 0.24 8.07 -10.10
C SER A 85 -0.49 9.39 -10.25
N GLN A 86 -0.30 10.24 -9.28
CA GLN A 86 -0.65 11.65 -9.28
C GLN A 86 0.55 12.42 -8.72
N PRO A 87 1.15 13.34 -9.51
CA PRO A 87 0.83 13.65 -10.89
C PRO A 87 1.15 12.49 -11.87
N PRO A 88 0.48 12.42 -13.04
CA PRO A 88 0.62 11.29 -13.97
C PRO A 88 2.05 11.04 -14.47
N GLN A 89 2.87 12.08 -14.56
CA GLN A 89 4.25 12.02 -15.06
C GLN A 89 5.16 11.14 -14.18
N LEU A 90 4.82 10.96 -12.90
CA LEU A 90 5.60 10.10 -12.00
C LEU A 90 5.61 8.65 -12.47
N ARG A 91 4.51 8.14 -13.03
CA ARG A 91 4.43 6.78 -13.55
C ARG A 91 5.48 6.54 -14.65
N GLU A 92 5.54 7.44 -15.64
CA GLU A 92 6.50 7.33 -16.75
C GLU A 92 7.93 7.46 -16.27
N ARG A 93 8.18 8.43 -15.38
CA ARG A 93 9.50 8.64 -14.78
C ARG A 93 9.96 7.40 -14.01
N PHE A 94 9.14 6.85 -13.13
CA PHE A 94 9.52 5.68 -12.33
C PHE A 94 9.72 4.44 -13.19
N ASN A 95 8.91 4.26 -14.24
CA ASN A 95 9.14 3.19 -15.21
C ASN A 95 10.48 3.32 -15.93
N ARG A 96 10.91 4.53 -16.28
CA ARG A 96 12.20 4.79 -16.89
C ARG A 96 13.36 4.59 -15.90
N ASP A 97 13.23 5.10 -14.67
CA ASP A 97 14.32 5.19 -13.71
C ASP A 97 14.49 3.90 -12.89
N PHE A 98 13.41 3.17 -12.64
CA PHE A 98 13.37 1.97 -11.79
C PHE A 98 12.95 0.71 -12.54
N GLY A 99 12.48 0.83 -13.77
CA GLY A 99 11.76 -0.22 -14.48
C GLY A 99 10.30 -0.32 -14.01
N GLN A 100 9.54 -1.12 -14.74
CA GLN A 100 8.13 -1.37 -14.44
C GLN A 100 7.93 -1.96 -13.04
N PHE A 101 6.88 -1.52 -12.34
CA PHE A 101 6.56 -2.08 -11.02
C PHE A 101 6.41 -3.60 -11.08
N PRO A 102 7.13 -4.36 -10.22
CA PRO A 102 7.16 -5.82 -10.29
C PRO A 102 5.91 -6.45 -9.67
N LEU A 103 4.75 -6.27 -10.32
CA LEU A 103 3.44 -6.68 -9.82
C LEU A 103 3.37 -8.15 -9.39
N PHE A 104 4.00 -9.06 -10.16
CA PHE A 104 3.96 -10.49 -9.85
C PHE A 104 4.88 -10.89 -8.69
N GLN A 105 5.74 -9.95 -8.25
CA GLN A 105 6.53 -10.06 -7.02
C GLN A 105 5.91 -9.29 -5.85
N PHE A 106 4.80 -8.61 -6.12
CA PHE A 106 3.97 -7.93 -5.13
C PHE A 106 2.76 -8.78 -4.73
N TRP A 107 2.15 -9.50 -5.68
CA TRP A 107 1.04 -10.42 -5.46
C TRP A 107 1.29 -11.77 -6.10
N GLY A 108 0.95 -12.84 -5.39
CA GLY A 108 0.97 -14.21 -5.89
C GLY A 108 2.13 -15.04 -5.34
N PRO A 109 2.41 -16.19 -5.94
CA PRO A 109 3.38 -17.14 -5.37
C PRO A 109 4.85 -16.70 -5.48
N ALA A 110 5.14 -15.75 -6.38
CA ALA A 110 6.50 -15.25 -6.65
C ALA A 110 6.84 -13.97 -5.88
N THR A 111 6.12 -13.67 -4.79
CA THR A 111 6.37 -12.48 -3.96
C THR A 111 7.81 -12.44 -3.45
N SER A 112 8.42 -11.25 -3.48
CA SER A 112 9.80 -11.04 -3.07
C SER A 112 10.02 -9.60 -2.60
N ILE A 113 11.21 -9.32 -2.07
CA ILE A 113 11.61 -7.97 -1.64
C ILE A 113 11.60 -6.95 -2.79
N ALA A 114 11.69 -7.37 -4.05
CA ALA A 114 11.79 -6.47 -5.19
C ALA A 114 10.63 -5.47 -5.29
N SER A 115 9.43 -5.85 -4.90
CA SER A 115 8.28 -4.93 -4.85
C SER A 115 8.47 -3.84 -3.80
N SER A 116 8.91 -4.19 -2.60
CA SER A 116 9.21 -3.23 -1.53
C SER A 116 10.42 -2.35 -1.86
N GLU A 117 11.44 -2.88 -2.52
CA GLU A 117 12.57 -2.11 -3.03
C GLU A 117 12.12 -1.04 -4.04
N TRP A 118 11.25 -1.41 -4.97
CA TRP A 118 10.69 -0.45 -5.92
C TRP A 118 9.89 0.65 -5.21
N ILE A 119 9.06 0.28 -4.22
CA ILE A 119 8.26 1.22 -3.41
C ILE A 119 9.20 2.16 -2.62
N GLY A 120 10.24 1.61 -2.00
CA GLY A 120 11.22 2.41 -1.26
C GLY A 120 11.95 3.43 -2.15
N ARG A 121 12.38 3.02 -3.35
CA ARG A 121 12.98 3.93 -4.33
C ARG A 121 12.02 5.03 -4.76
N ALA A 122 10.76 4.70 -4.99
CA ALA A 122 9.73 5.68 -5.32
C ALA A 122 9.51 6.68 -4.16
N ALA A 123 9.49 6.21 -2.92
CA ALA A 123 9.34 7.05 -1.75
C ALA A 123 10.51 8.03 -1.57
N MET A 124 11.74 7.55 -1.73
CA MET A 124 12.95 8.41 -1.68
C MET A 124 12.94 9.46 -2.79
N ALA A 125 12.58 9.07 -4.02
CA ALA A 125 12.52 10.00 -5.15
C ALA A 125 11.42 11.06 -4.99
N ILE A 126 10.31 10.72 -4.35
CA ILE A 126 9.24 11.67 -4.01
C ILE A 126 9.75 12.68 -2.97
N GLU A 127 10.46 12.22 -1.93
CA GLU A 127 11.06 13.10 -0.94
C GLU A 127 12.06 14.06 -1.57
N ASP A 128 12.95 13.57 -2.41
CA ASP A 128 14.00 14.37 -3.05
C ASP A 128 13.44 15.50 -3.93
N GLU A 129 12.30 15.26 -4.58
CA GLU A 129 11.72 16.23 -5.51
C GLU A 129 10.67 17.13 -4.88
N TYR A 130 9.77 16.56 -4.08
CA TYR A 130 8.56 17.27 -3.62
C TYR A 130 8.66 17.72 -2.17
N ARG A 131 9.50 17.09 -1.34
CA ARG A 131 9.66 17.39 0.09
C ARG A 131 8.31 17.55 0.80
N PRO A 132 7.44 16.53 0.77
CA PRO A 132 6.12 16.63 1.36
C PRO A 132 6.19 16.83 2.88
N GLY A 133 5.25 17.59 3.44
CA GLY A 133 5.13 17.73 4.89
C GLY A 133 4.66 16.45 5.60
N LEU A 134 3.99 15.55 4.88
CA LEU A 134 3.65 14.20 5.34
C LEU A 134 3.80 13.21 4.18
N GLN A 135 4.55 12.13 4.42
CA GLN A 135 4.65 11.02 3.46
C GLN A 135 4.27 9.70 4.12
N LEU A 136 3.37 8.97 3.48
CA LEU A 136 2.97 7.61 3.86
C LEU A 136 3.64 6.62 2.92
N VAL A 137 4.26 5.59 3.47
CA VAL A 137 4.95 4.53 2.71
C VAL A 137 4.48 3.17 3.22
N TYR A 138 4.02 2.30 2.32
CA TYR A 138 3.61 0.94 2.63
C TYR A 138 4.61 -0.07 2.08
N LEU A 139 5.12 -0.95 2.94
CA LEU A 139 6.08 -1.99 2.59
C LEU A 139 5.51 -3.38 2.94
N PRO A 140 5.01 -4.15 1.97
CA PRO A 140 4.26 -5.38 2.22
C PRO A 140 5.11 -6.62 2.48
N HIS A 141 6.44 -6.57 2.33
CA HIS A 141 7.29 -7.76 2.18
C HIS A 141 7.13 -8.79 3.30
N LEU A 142 7.03 -8.35 4.54
CA LEU A 142 6.99 -9.27 5.69
C LEU A 142 5.66 -10.03 5.80
N ASP A 143 4.61 -9.53 5.18
CA ASP A 143 3.28 -10.14 5.21
C ASP A 143 3.24 -11.48 4.44
N TYR A 144 3.97 -11.59 3.36
CA TYR A 144 3.88 -12.73 2.45
C TYR A 144 4.38 -14.04 3.05
N GLY A 145 5.56 -14.02 3.65
CA GLY A 145 6.13 -15.18 4.33
C GLY A 145 5.26 -15.63 5.50
N LEU A 146 4.82 -14.68 6.32
CA LEU A 146 3.96 -14.94 7.47
C LEU A 146 2.58 -15.49 7.10
N GLN A 147 1.94 -14.98 6.05
CA GLN A 147 0.66 -15.51 5.56
C GLN A 147 0.82 -16.94 5.01
N LYS A 148 1.91 -17.22 4.34
CA LYS A 148 2.16 -18.51 3.67
C LYS A 148 2.60 -19.62 4.64
N LEU A 149 3.45 -19.29 5.59
CA LEU A 149 4.10 -20.24 6.49
C LEU A 149 3.50 -20.23 7.90
N GLY A 150 2.75 -19.16 8.24
CA GLY A 150 2.31 -18.88 9.59
C GLY A 150 3.44 -18.33 10.49
N PRO A 151 3.12 -17.93 11.72
CA PRO A 151 4.08 -17.28 12.64
C PRO A 151 5.19 -18.22 13.14
N GLY A 152 5.08 -19.52 12.93
CA GLY A 152 6.13 -20.52 13.21
C GLY A 152 7.06 -20.81 12.03
N GLY A 153 6.83 -20.20 10.86
CA GLY A 153 7.68 -20.38 9.68
C GLY A 153 9.01 -19.64 9.77
N ASP A 154 9.99 -20.10 9.01
CA ASP A 154 11.28 -19.39 8.89
C ASP A 154 11.10 -18.15 7.99
N ILE A 155 11.11 -16.99 8.61
CA ILE A 155 11.07 -15.68 7.97
C ILE A 155 12.35 -14.86 8.18
N ALA A 156 13.42 -15.49 8.64
CA ALA A 156 14.65 -14.78 8.98
C ALA A 156 15.22 -14.00 7.79
N ARG A 157 15.16 -14.60 6.60
CA ARG A 157 15.57 -13.91 5.37
C ARG A 157 14.67 -12.72 5.04
N ASP A 158 13.36 -12.91 5.06
CA ASP A 158 12.38 -11.84 4.73
C ASP A 158 12.54 -10.67 5.72
N LEU A 159 12.78 -10.98 7.00
CA LEU A 159 13.03 -9.99 8.04
C LEU A 159 14.32 -9.21 7.78
N ALA A 160 15.41 -9.89 7.44
CA ALA A 160 16.69 -9.25 7.15
C ALA A 160 16.60 -8.35 5.89
N GLU A 161 15.89 -8.80 4.85
CA GLU A 161 15.69 -8.05 3.61
C GLU A 161 14.89 -6.76 3.86
N ILE A 162 13.80 -6.84 4.62
CA ILE A 162 12.98 -5.64 4.90
C ILE A 162 13.67 -4.69 5.89
N ASP A 163 14.40 -5.22 6.87
CA ASP A 163 15.18 -4.42 7.83
C ASP A 163 16.25 -3.60 7.11
N ALA A 164 16.98 -4.23 6.19
CA ALA A 164 17.97 -3.54 5.37
C ALA A 164 17.36 -2.42 4.51
N LEU A 165 16.17 -2.64 3.93
CA LEU A 165 15.45 -1.60 3.19
C LEU A 165 15.00 -0.48 4.14
N CYS A 166 14.43 -0.82 5.29
CA CYS A 166 14.02 0.16 6.30
C CYS A 166 15.21 1.00 6.77
N GLY A 167 16.38 0.38 6.99
CA GLY A 167 17.61 1.10 7.33
C GLY A 167 17.95 2.18 6.31
N ARG A 168 17.98 1.84 5.02
CA ARG A 168 18.24 2.81 3.94
C ARG A 168 17.21 3.94 3.89
N LEU A 169 15.93 3.62 4.08
CA LEU A 169 14.87 4.64 4.13
C LEU A 169 15.04 5.56 5.34
N LEU A 170 15.31 5.00 6.52
CA LEU A 170 15.54 5.77 7.73
C LEU A 170 16.70 6.75 7.58
N ASP A 171 17.82 6.29 7.02
CA ASP A 171 19.00 7.14 6.78
C ASP A 171 18.65 8.25 5.79
N HIS A 172 18.05 7.91 4.64
CA HIS A 172 17.66 8.86 3.62
C HIS A 172 16.74 9.98 4.14
N PHE A 173 15.70 9.61 4.89
CA PHE A 173 14.74 10.58 5.43
C PHE A 173 15.33 11.40 6.58
N ARG A 174 16.14 10.79 7.47
CA ARG A 174 16.80 11.50 8.57
C ARG A 174 17.80 12.54 8.09
N GLU A 175 18.61 12.23 7.07
CA GLU A 175 19.52 13.17 6.43
C GLU A 175 18.82 14.42 5.87
N ARG A 176 17.52 14.30 5.57
CA ARG A 176 16.65 15.40 5.09
C ARG A 176 15.86 16.08 6.20
N GLY A 177 16.13 15.73 7.46
CA GLY A 177 15.48 16.32 8.62
C GLY A 177 14.06 15.77 8.88
N CYS A 178 13.66 14.68 8.22
CA CYS A 178 12.34 14.09 8.41
C CYS A 178 12.26 13.33 9.74
N ARG A 179 11.15 13.46 10.43
CA ARG A 179 10.79 12.60 11.55
C ARG A 179 10.11 11.33 11.00
N VAL A 180 10.69 10.18 11.27
CA VAL A 180 10.17 8.89 10.78
C VAL A 180 9.46 8.14 11.90
N VAL A 181 8.29 7.59 11.56
CA VAL A 181 7.51 6.67 12.41
C VAL A 181 7.39 5.35 11.67
N VAL A 182 7.87 4.27 12.28
CA VAL A 182 7.71 2.89 11.77
C VAL A 182 6.61 2.23 12.57
N LEU A 183 5.64 1.64 11.87
CA LEU A 183 4.52 0.97 12.54
C LEU A 183 4.13 -0.30 11.78
N SER A 184 3.47 -1.23 12.49
CA SER A 184 2.82 -2.39 11.90
C SER A 184 1.32 -2.22 11.99
N GLU A 185 0.61 -2.57 10.91
CA GLU A 185 -0.85 -2.53 10.83
C GLU A 185 -1.49 -3.61 11.70
N TYR A 186 -0.91 -4.81 11.71
CA TYR A 186 -1.41 -5.98 12.44
C TYR A 186 -0.28 -6.97 12.73
N GLY A 187 -0.59 -7.98 13.54
CA GLY A 187 0.23 -9.18 13.72
C GLY A 187 -0.46 -10.42 13.16
N ILE A 188 0.31 -11.44 12.81
CA ILE A 188 -0.20 -12.73 12.35
C ILE A 188 -0.07 -13.73 13.50
N THR A 189 -1.19 -14.38 13.84
CA THR A 189 -1.27 -15.37 14.91
C THR A 189 -1.65 -16.74 14.37
N PRO A 190 -1.27 -17.85 15.04
CA PRO A 190 -1.69 -19.18 14.61
C PRO A 190 -3.20 -19.34 14.75
N VAL A 191 -3.80 -19.98 13.76
CA VAL A 191 -5.23 -20.32 13.74
C VAL A 191 -5.42 -21.81 13.51
N SER A 192 -6.37 -22.44 14.20
CA SER A 192 -6.59 -23.89 14.14
C SER A 192 -8.01 -24.32 13.77
N ARG A 193 -8.96 -23.38 13.75
CA ARG A 193 -10.38 -23.68 13.53
C ARG A 193 -10.96 -22.74 12.47
N PRO A 194 -10.97 -23.13 11.19
CA PRO A 194 -11.65 -22.35 10.16
C PRO A 194 -13.18 -22.51 10.29
N LEU A 195 -13.91 -21.40 10.16
CA LEU A 195 -15.36 -21.42 9.98
C LEU A 195 -15.67 -21.26 8.49
N HIS A 196 -16.60 -22.07 8.00
CA HIS A 196 -17.06 -22.03 6.62
C HIS A 196 -18.55 -21.64 6.57
N PRO A 197 -18.89 -20.34 6.65
CA PRO A 197 -20.30 -19.90 6.69
C PRO A 197 -21.14 -20.46 5.57
N ASN A 198 -20.61 -20.51 4.35
CA ASN A 198 -21.33 -21.07 3.20
C ASN A 198 -21.64 -22.57 3.29
N ARG A 199 -20.91 -23.31 4.13
CA ARG A 199 -21.25 -24.72 4.44
C ARG A 199 -22.32 -24.85 5.50
N ILE A 200 -22.42 -23.86 6.40
CA ILE A 200 -23.40 -23.83 7.48
C ILE A 200 -24.77 -23.39 6.94
N LEU A 201 -24.77 -22.50 5.95
CA LEU A 201 -25.99 -21.91 5.36
C LEU A 201 -26.55 -22.73 4.17
N ARG A 202 -25.92 -23.83 3.79
CA ARG A 202 -26.42 -24.81 2.82
C ARG A 202 -27.25 -25.87 3.53
#